data_aa3a65e1934723c621cbbc70b7899f91
#
_entry.id   aa3a65e1934723c621cbbc70b7899f91
#
_cell.length_a   1.000
_cell.length_b   1.000
_cell.length_c   1.000
_cell.angle_alpha   90.00
_cell.angle_beta   90.00
_cell.angle_gamma   90.00
#
_symmetry.space_group_name_H-M   'P 1'
#
loop_
_entity.id
_entity.type
_entity.pdbx_description
1 polymer ?
#
loop_
_entity_poly.entity_id
_entity_poly.type
_entity_poly.pdbx_seq_one_letter_code
_entity_poly.pdbx_strand_id
1 'polypeptide(L)'
;IYAHNSFGKEVQKILPKPLKNTIRRHPAAFRIGLQGPDFLFFYHPLLKCKTNQLGYHQHSHAFDAFLAYEQPIIRKLGTDSAAYAYLLGYICHFVLDSECHTYIIPKSTEAGKNHLVMENEFDRFLLKKDGYNAISYPIWHMIPNDKATIHAIYEVYRPFALSKHKIKRALSGMRFYKKLLTCGCSLKRFVIRLLMKITFHYKQLEGHMMTLCAKSYAKHTNAVLLKHYKKSISLANELILDFHKSVTQGKPLHKRFHTTLKSNEPLD
;
A
#
# COMPACT_ATOMS: atom_id res chain seq x y z
N ILE A 1 5.88 -0.85 2.17
CA ILE A 1 6.13 -0.53 0.74
C ILE A 1 6.77 -1.70 0.01
N TYR A 2 7.89 -2.24 0.51
CA TYR A 2 8.59 -3.32 -0.18
C TYR A 2 7.75 -4.60 -0.21
N ALA A 3 7.13 -4.96 0.91
CA ALA A 3 6.26 -6.13 1.01
C ALA A 3 5.13 -6.09 -0.03
N HIS A 4 4.47 -4.95 -0.19
CA HIS A 4 3.41 -4.77 -1.19
C HIS A 4 3.92 -4.91 -2.63
N ASN A 5 5.09 -4.33 -2.94
CA ASN A 5 5.70 -4.49 -4.27
C ASN A 5 6.11 -5.94 -4.55
N SER A 6 6.71 -6.62 -3.58
CA SER A 6 7.07 -8.03 -3.68
C SER A 6 5.82 -8.89 -3.84
N PHE A 7 4.78 -8.62 -3.03
CA PHE A 7 3.48 -9.30 -3.11
C PHE A 7 2.83 -9.18 -4.48
N GLY A 8 2.72 -7.96 -5.00
CA GLY A 8 2.14 -7.72 -6.33
C GLY A 8 2.89 -8.43 -7.45
N LYS A 9 4.22 -8.57 -7.36
CA LYS A 9 5.01 -9.37 -8.31
C LYS A 9 4.64 -10.86 -8.26
N GLU A 10 4.45 -11.41 -7.05
CA GLU A 10 4.05 -12.83 -6.90
C GLU A 10 2.62 -13.04 -7.43
N VAL A 11 1.68 -12.16 -7.09
CA VAL A 11 0.31 -12.22 -7.63
C VAL A 11 0.32 -12.12 -9.15
N GLN A 12 1.09 -11.20 -9.74
CA GLN A 12 1.18 -11.05 -11.18
C GLN A 12 1.64 -12.34 -11.90
N LYS A 13 2.48 -13.17 -11.27
CA LYS A 13 2.94 -14.44 -11.87
C LYS A 13 1.80 -15.41 -12.17
N ILE A 14 0.75 -15.41 -11.34
CA ILE A 14 -0.36 -16.37 -11.41
C ILE A 14 -1.62 -15.82 -12.10
N LEU A 15 -1.69 -14.50 -12.35
CA LEU A 15 -2.81 -13.90 -13.07
C LEU A 15 -2.94 -14.43 -14.51
N PRO A 16 -4.16 -14.45 -15.10
CA PRO A 16 -4.38 -14.75 -16.51
C PRO A 16 -3.68 -13.76 -17.45
N LYS A 17 -3.38 -14.22 -18.66
CA LYS A 17 -2.66 -13.45 -19.70
C LYS A 17 -3.27 -12.06 -19.99
N PRO A 18 -4.60 -11.89 -20.12
CA PRO A 18 -5.19 -10.56 -20.35
C PRO A 18 -4.83 -9.56 -19.25
N LEU A 19 -5.00 -9.94 -17.97
CA LEU A 19 -4.70 -9.08 -16.82
C LEU A 19 -3.19 -8.78 -16.70
N LYS A 20 -2.35 -9.78 -16.97
CA LYS A 20 -0.90 -9.58 -17.07
C LYS A 20 -0.53 -8.54 -18.13
N ASN A 21 -1.20 -8.57 -19.26
CA ASN A 21 -0.93 -7.63 -20.37
C ASN A 21 -1.31 -6.20 -19.96
N THR A 22 -2.46 -6.00 -19.30
CA THR A 22 -2.85 -4.69 -18.76
C THR A 22 -1.79 -4.16 -17.79
N ILE A 23 -1.34 -4.99 -16.85
CA ILE A 23 -0.29 -4.61 -15.90
C ILE A 23 1.03 -4.28 -16.62
N ARG A 24 1.41 -5.04 -17.64
CA ARG A 24 2.63 -4.80 -18.43
C ARG A 24 2.57 -3.49 -19.22
N ARG A 25 1.39 -3.10 -19.73
CA ARG A 25 1.21 -1.81 -20.41
C ARG A 25 1.21 -0.62 -19.45
N HIS A 26 0.76 -0.83 -18.22
CA HIS A 26 0.64 0.23 -17.20
C HIS A 26 1.37 -0.12 -15.89
N PRO A 27 2.68 -0.46 -15.94
CA PRO A 27 3.39 -0.98 -14.77
C PRO A 27 3.54 0.04 -13.64
N ALA A 28 3.60 1.32 -13.98
CA ALA A 28 3.68 2.39 -13.00
C ALA A 28 2.36 2.55 -12.23
N ALA A 29 1.21 2.49 -12.93
CA ALA A 29 -0.11 2.56 -12.30
C ALA A 29 -0.36 1.36 -11.38
N PHE A 30 -0.06 0.13 -11.85
CA PHE A 30 -0.13 -1.05 -10.98
C PHE A 30 0.75 -0.91 -9.74
N ARG A 31 2.01 -0.49 -9.93
CA ARG A 31 2.98 -0.34 -8.83
C ARG A 31 2.52 0.63 -7.75
N ILE A 32 1.94 1.78 -8.13
CA ILE A 32 1.40 2.71 -7.12
C ILE A 32 0.10 2.20 -6.54
N GLY A 33 -0.71 1.46 -7.28
CA GLY A 33 -1.88 0.75 -6.76
C GLY A 33 -1.52 -0.21 -5.62
N LEU A 34 -0.35 -0.86 -5.68
CA LEU A 34 0.17 -1.68 -4.58
C LEU A 34 0.42 -0.91 -3.27
N GLN A 35 0.38 0.42 -3.30
CA GLN A 35 0.42 1.26 -2.09
C GLN A 35 -0.99 1.74 -1.69
N GLY A 36 -2.04 1.31 -2.42
CA GLY A 36 -3.42 1.66 -2.13
C GLY A 36 -3.62 3.16 -1.90
N PRO A 37 -4.28 3.56 -0.80
CA PRO A 37 -4.53 4.95 -0.45
C PRO A 37 -3.40 5.59 0.37
N ASP A 38 -2.32 4.87 0.69
CA ASP A 38 -1.25 5.33 1.60
C ASP A 38 -0.59 6.62 1.16
N PHE A 39 -0.51 6.87 -0.16
CA PHE A 39 0.07 8.11 -0.66
C PHE A 39 -0.67 9.35 -0.15
N LEU A 40 -1.95 9.25 0.20
CA LEU A 40 -2.77 10.35 0.72
C LEU A 40 -2.27 10.88 2.06
N PHE A 41 -1.65 10.02 2.88
CA PHE A 41 -1.06 10.42 4.16
C PHE A 41 0.15 11.36 3.99
N PHE A 42 0.76 11.37 2.82
CA PHE A 42 1.92 12.22 2.51
C PHE A 42 1.54 13.58 1.91
N TYR A 43 0.24 13.89 1.80
CA TYR A 43 -0.23 15.23 1.51
C TYR A 43 -0.34 16.03 2.81
N HIS A 44 0.66 16.88 3.08
CA HIS A 44 0.80 17.59 4.37
C HIS A 44 0.77 16.62 5.59
N PRO A 45 1.74 15.72 5.73
CA PRO A 45 1.66 14.57 6.65
C PRO A 45 1.56 14.92 8.13
N LEU A 46 1.95 16.15 8.53
CA LEU A 46 1.85 16.64 9.90
C LEU A 46 0.60 17.48 10.17
N LEU A 47 -0.23 17.72 9.16
CA LEU A 47 -1.42 18.54 9.25
C LEU A 47 -2.66 17.70 8.94
N LYS A 48 -3.70 17.88 9.77
CA LYS A 48 -5.00 17.25 9.50
C LYS A 48 -5.68 18.00 8.34
N CYS A 49 -5.96 17.32 7.23
CA CYS A 49 -6.62 17.90 6.07
C CYS A 49 -7.55 16.88 5.39
N LYS A 50 -8.49 17.36 4.55
CA LYS A 50 -9.47 16.49 3.86
C LYS A 50 -8.80 15.37 3.04
N THR A 51 -7.61 15.63 2.47
CA THR A 51 -6.92 14.63 1.65
C THR A 51 -6.38 13.47 2.46
N ASN A 52 -5.73 13.72 3.59
CA ASN A 52 -5.26 12.61 4.43
C ASN A 52 -6.39 11.95 5.22
N GLN A 53 -7.48 12.69 5.54
CA GLN A 53 -8.70 12.10 6.07
C GLN A 53 -9.35 11.11 5.11
N LEU A 54 -9.31 11.37 3.79
CA LEU A 54 -9.76 10.40 2.78
C LEU A 54 -8.97 9.09 2.87
N GLY A 55 -7.65 9.15 3.10
CA GLY A 55 -6.84 7.97 3.36
C GLY A 55 -7.33 7.17 4.57
N TYR A 56 -7.56 7.84 5.70
CA TYR A 56 -8.11 7.19 6.90
C TYR A 56 -9.50 6.60 6.67
N HIS A 57 -10.36 7.31 5.95
CA HIS A 57 -11.69 6.83 5.57
C HIS A 57 -11.59 5.51 4.79
N GLN A 58 -10.74 5.45 3.76
CA GLN A 58 -10.57 4.24 2.94
C GLN A 58 -9.99 3.06 3.72
N HIS A 59 -9.21 3.29 4.78
CA HIS A 59 -8.73 2.21 5.64
C HIS A 59 -9.78 1.68 6.62
N SER A 60 -10.83 2.44 6.88
CA SER A 60 -11.79 2.15 7.96
C SER A 60 -13.19 1.79 7.47
N HIS A 61 -13.43 1.89 6.16
CA HIS A 61 -14.72 1.55 5.55
C HIS A 61 -14.58 0.34 4.64
N ALA A 62 -15.70 -0.32 4.38
CA ALA A 62 -15.74 -1.48 3.52
C ALA A 62 -15.20 -1.17 2.12
N PHE A 63 -14.35 -2.06 1.62
CA PHE A 63 -13.67 -1.84 0.35
C PHE A 63 -14.61 -2.00 -0.86
N ASP A 64 -15.68 -2.80 -0.72
CA ASP A 64 -16.72 -2.93 -1.75
C ASP A 64 -17.44 -1.60 -2.04
N ALA A 65 -17.67 -0.77 -1.02
CA ALA A 65 -18.24 0.56 -1.22
C ALA A 65 -17.36 1.44 -2.13
N PHE A 66 -16.03 1.38 -1.97
CA PHE A 66 -15.10 2.04 -2.88
C PHE A 66 -15.16 1.43 -4.29
N LEU A 67 -15.10 0.10 -4.40
CA LEU A 67 -15.14 -0.59 -5.71
C LEU A 67 -16.45 -0.36 -6.46
N ALA A 68 -17.58 -0.17 -5.76
CA ALA A 68 -18.87 0.14 -6.38
C ALA A 68 -18.82 1.48 -7.15
N TYR A 69 -18.10 2.49 -6.66
CA TYR A 69 -17.87 3.74 -7.40
C TYR A 69 -16.98 3.53 -8.62
N GLU A 70 -16.06 2.57 -8.56
CA GLU A 70 -15.07 2.34 -9.61
C GLU A 70 -15.59 1.48 -10.77
N GLN A 71 -16.54 0.58 -10.53
CA GLN A 71 -17.08 -0.30 -11.58
C GLN A 71 -17.59 0.48 -12.81
N PRO A 72 -18.47 1.50 -12.71
CA PRO A 72 -18.95 2.24 -13.88
C PRO A 72 -17.82 3.05 -14.55
N ILE A 73 -16.85 3.54 -13.77
CA ILE A 73 -15.70 4.27 -14.31
C ILE A 73 -14.86 3.33 -15.18
N ILE A 74 -14.55 2.14 -14.67
CA ILE A 74 -13.76 1.16 -15.42
C ILE A 74 -14.51 0.58 -16.62
N ARG A 75 -15.82 0.38 -16.52
CA ARG A 75 -16.62 -0.02 -17.71
C ARG A 75 -16.50 1.00 -18.84
N LYS A 76 -16.45 2.30 -18.50
CA LYS A 76 -16.28 3.39 -19.47
C LYS A 76 -14.85 3.48 -20.02
N LEU A 77 -13.84 3.34 -19.16
CA LEU A 77 -12.42 3.47 -19.52
C LEU A 77 -11.85 2.20 -20.18
N GLY A 78 -12.46 1.05 -19.92
CA GLY A 78 -12.01 -0.26 -20.38
C GLY A 78 -11.01 -0.93 -19.43
N THR A 79 -11.00 -2.25 -19.47
CA THR A 79 -10.10 -3.11 -18.64
C THR A 79 -8.64 -3.09 -19.12
N ASP A 80 -8.33 -2.31 -20.13
CA ASP A 80 -6.98 -2.08 -20.64
C ASP A 80 -6.44 -0.69 -20.27
N SER A 81 -7.10 0.00 -19.33
CA SER A 81 -6.73 1.34 -18.90
C SER A 81 -5.71 1.32 -17.76
N ALA A 82 -4.96 2.42 -17.63
CA ALA A 82 -4.06 2.64 -16.50
C ALA A 82 -4.81 2.74 -15.16
N ALA A 83 -6.05 3.26 -15.16
CA ALA A 83 -6.92 3.30 -13.98
C ALA A 83 -7.27 1.88 -13.52
N TYR A 84 -7.57 0.98 -14.45
CA TYR A 84 -7.82 -0.42 -14.11
C TYR A 84 -6.57 -1.10 -13.55
N ALA A 85 -5.39 -0.89 -14.16
CA ALA A 85 -4.13 -1.41 -13.62
C ALA A 85 -3.86 -0.92 -12.19
N TYR A 86 -4.18 0.36 -11.88
CA TYR A 86 -4.10 0.89 -10.52
C TYR A 86 -5.00 0.13 -9.55
N LEU A 87 -6.26 -0.13 -9.94
CA LEU A 87 -7.20 -0.88 -9.10
C LEU A 87 -6.77 -2.33 -8.86
N LEU A 88 -6.19 -3.00 -9.87
CA LEU A 88 -5.61 -4.35 -9.68
C LEU A 88 -4.50 -4.33 -8.61
N GLY A 89 -3.66 -3.30 -8.61
CA GLY A 89 -2.67 -3.08 -7.56
C GLY A 89 -3.32 -2.78 -6.21
N TYR A 90 -4.39 -1.98 -6.18
CA TYR A 90 -5.09 -1.63 -4.94
C TYR A 90 -5.80 -2.84 -4.32
N ILE A 91 -6.35 -3.75 -5.12
CA ILE A 91 -6.87 -5.02 -4.62
C ILE A 91 -5.75 -5.86 -3.96
N CYS A 92 -4.56 -5.90 -4.55
CA CYS A 92 -3.41 -6.54 -3.92
C CYS A 92 -3.06 -5.90 -2.56
N HIS A 93 -3.04 -4.56 -2.49
CA HIS A 93 -2.82 -3.82 -1.24
C HIS A 93 -3.88 -4.18 -0.20
N PHE A 94 -5.17 -4.08 -0.56
CA PHE A 94 -6.30 -4.44 0.31
C PHE A 94 -6.16 -5.85 0.90
N VAL A 95 -5.84 -6.83 0.06
CA VAL A 95 -5.70 -8.22 0.52
C VAL A 95 -4.55 -8.37 1.49
N LEU A 96 -3.37 -7.83 1.16
CA LEU A 96 -2.20 -7.98 2.04
C LEU A 96 -2.41 -7.29 3.38
N ASP A 97 -2.93 -6.06 3.37
CA ASP A 97 -3.18 -5.29 4.59
C ASP A 97 -4.23 -5.97 5.47
N SER A 98 -5.41 -6.27 4.93
CA SER A 98 -6.48 -6.87 5.71
C SER A 98 -6.09 -8.23 6.32
N GLU A 99 -5.27 -9.04 5.66
CA GLU A 99 -4.78 -10.31 6.19
C GLU A 99 -3.63 -10.14 7.21
N CYS A 100 -2.75 -9.16 7.02
CA CYS A 100 -1.64 -8.92 7.93
C CYS A 100 -2.04 -8.10 9.16
N HIS A 101 -2.94 -7.14 9.01
CA HIS A 101 -3.37 -6.25 10.09
C HIS A 101 -4.14 -6.98 11.18
N THR A 102 -4.82 -8.09 10.89
CA THR A 102 -5.44 -8.96 11.91
C THR A 102 -4.44 -9.46 12.95
N TYR A 103 -3.17 -9.61 12.57
CA TYR A 103 -2.08 -9.93 13.48
C TYR A 103 -1.32 -8.70 13.97
N ILE A 104 -1.00 -7.76 13.06
CA ILE A 104 -0.14 -6.60 13.36
C ILE A 104 -0.81 -5.66 14.36
N ILE A 105 -2.09 -5.32 14.19
CA ILE A 105 -2.78 -4.32 15.01
C ILE A 105 -2.87 -4.76 16.49
N PRO A 106 -3.42 -5.93 16.82
CA PRO A 106 -3.47 -6.40 18.19
C PRO A 106 -2.06 -6.47 18.80
N LYS A 107 -1.10 -7.05 18.07
CA LYS A 107 0.27 -7.25 18.57
C LYS A 107 1.02 -5.94 18.81
N SER A 108 0.82 -4.94 17.96
CA SER A 108 1.41 -3.61 18.16
C SER A 108 0.76 -2.87 19.32
N THR A 109 -0.55 -3.02 19.53
CA THR A 109 -1.29 -2.43 20.65
C THR A 109 -0.82 -3.01 21.99
N GLU A 110 -0.72 -4.35 22.11
CA GLU A 110 -0.15 -5.03 23.28
C GLU A 110 1.26 -4.53 23.62
N ALA A 111 2.08 -4.27 22.59
CA ALA A 111 3.44 -3.79 22.76
C ALA A 111 3.55 -2.28 23.00
N GLY A 112 2.44 -1.52 22.98
CA GLY A 112 2.45 -0.06 23.07
C GLY A 112 3.23 0.62 21.94
N LYS A 113 3.26 0.01 20.73
CA LYS A 113 4.05 0.46 19.58
C LYS A 113 3.18 0.84 18.39
N ASN A 114 3.72 1.69 17.53
CA ASN A 114 3.11 1.96 16.25
C ASN A 114 3.20 0.70 15.34
N HIS A 115 2.08 0.28 14.75
CA HIS A 115 2.00 -0.88 13.83
C HIS A 115 3.00 -0.78 12.66
N LEU A 116 3.27 0.44 12.16
CA LEU A 116 4.26 0.70 11.12
C LEU A 116 5.67 0.19 11.45
N VAL A 117 6.00 0.04 12.75
CA VAL A 117 7.30 -0.52 13.16
C VAL A 117 7.38 -2.00 12.80
N MET A 118 6.27 -2.75 12.96
CA MET A 118 6.21 -4.18 12.60
C MET A 118 6.21 -4.38 11.09
N GLU A 119 5.46 -3.57 10.35
CA GLU A 119 5.47 -3.59 8.87
C GLU A 119 6.87 -3.29 8.32
N ASN A 120 7.55 -2.31 8.90
CA ASN A 120 8.90 -1.94 8.50
C ASN A 120 9.93 -3.05 8.81
N GLU A 121 9.76 -3.79 9.90
CA GLU A 121 10.57 -4.99 10.19
C GLU A 121 10.30 -6.12 9.19
N PHE A 122 9.05 -6.26 8.73
CA PHE A 122 8.71 -7.22 7.67
C PHE A 122 9.28 -6.80 6.31
N ASP A 123 9.20 -5.51 5.94
CA ASP A 123 9.90 -4.95 4.77
C ASP A 123 11.41 -5.24 4.82
N ARG A 124 12.01 -5.02 6.00
CA ARG A 124 13.43 -5.29 6.26
C ARG A 124 13.78 -6.76 6.08
N PHE A 125 12.95 -7.66 6.59
CA PHE A 125 13.10 -9.10 6.45
C PHE A 125 13.06 -9.52 4.97
N LEU A 126 12.07 -9.06 4.21
CA LEU A 126 11.92 -9.39 2.80
C LEU A 126 13.08 -8.83 1.96
N LEU A 127 13.49 -7.57 2.19
CA LEU A 127 14.66 -6.98 1.53
C LEU A 127 15.92 -7.83 1.72
N LYS A 128 16.19 -8.26 2.97
CA LYS A 128 17.33 -9.12 3.26
C LYS A 128 17.22 -10.50 2.61
N LYS A 129 16.04 -11.08 2.61
CA LYS A 129 15.76 -12.36 1.96
C LYS A 129 16.03 -12.29 0.45
N ASP A 130 15.74 -11.13 -0.16
CA ASP A 130 15.96 -10.89 -1.58
C ASP A 130 17.40 -10.38 -1.89
N GLY A 131 18.32 -10.40 -0.90
CA GLY A 131 19.72 -10.06 -1.06
C GLY A 131 20.04 -8.56 -1.02
N TYR A 132 19.08 -7.72 -0.62
CA TYR A 132 19.29 -6.27 -0.59
C TYR A 132 19.77 -5.76 0.78
N ASN A 133 20.53 -4.66 0.77
CA ASN A 133 20.80 -3.90 1.98
C ASN A 133 19.56 -3.08 2.38
N ALA A 134 18.82 -3.57 3.36
CA ALA A 134 17.56 -2.98 3.77
C ALA A 134 17.67 -1.51 4.23
N ILE A 135 18.80 -1.10 4.80
CA ILE A 135 18.98 0.25 5.36
C ILE A 135 19.14 1.31 4.27
N SER A 136 19.78 0.94 3.15
CA SER A 136 20.08 1.86 2.05
C SER A 136 19.26 1.63 0.79
N TYR A 137 18.40 0.60 0.77
CA TYR A 137 17.60 0.27 -0.41
C TYR A 137 16.68 1.43 -0.82
N PRO A 138 16.73 1.86 -2.09
CA PRO A 138 16.06 3.07 -2.55
C PRO A 138 14.55 2.86 -2.79
N ILE A 139 13.78 2.58 -1.74
CA ILE A 139 12.34 2.28 -1.82
C ILE A 139 11.51 3.40 -2.46
N TRP A 140 12.01 4.65 -2.48
CA TRP A 140 11.33 5.78 -3.13
C TRP A 140 11.23 5.63 -4.65
N HIS A 141 12.08 4.81 -5.29
CA HIS A 141 12.00 4.48 -6.71
C HIS A 141 10.76 3.63 -7.05
N MET A 142 10.16 2.98 -6.05
CA MET A 142 8.93 2.21 -6.23
C MET A 142 7.68 3.10 -6.29
N ILE A 143 7.81 4.41 -6.09
CA ILE A 143 6.71 5.37 -6.07
C ILE A 143 6.77 6.21 -7.35
N PRO A 144 6.05 5.83 -8.42
CA PRO A 144 5.97 6.62 -9.64
C PRO A 144 5.15 7.89 -9.40
N ASN A 145 5.53 8.99 -10.08
CA ASN A 145 4.83 10.26 -10.01
C ASN A 145 4.79 11.00 -11.36
N ASP A 146 4.88 10.23 -12.45
CA ASP A 146 4.74 10.73 -13.82
C ASP A 146 3.29 11.15 -14.14
N LYS A 147 3.11 11.90 -15.24
CA LYS A 147 1.80 12.45 -15.63
C LYS A 147 0.76 11.37 -15.90
N ALA A 148 1.14 10.23 -16.49
CA ALA A 148 0.23 9.14 -16.81
C ALA A 148 -0.26 8.46 -15.53
N THR A 149 0.64 8.19 -14.58
CA THR A 149 0.30 7.64 -13.27
C THR A 149 -0.63 8.57 -12.48
N ILE A 150 -0.33 9.89 -12.46
CA ILE A 150 -1.20 10.88 -11.81
C ILE A 150 -2.59 10.90 -12.44
N HIS A 151 -2.68 10.77 -13.77
CA HIS A 151 -3.95 10.73 -14.47
C HIS A 151 -4.74 9.46 -14.13
N ALA A 152 -4.10 8.29 -14.11
CA ALA A 152 -4.72 7.03 -13.72
C ALA A 152 -5.35 7.10 -12.31
N ILE A 153 -4.61 7.63 -11.34
CA ILE A 153 -5.12 7.85 -9.98
C ILE A 153 -6.27 8.87 -9.97
N TYR A 154 -6.15 9.94 -10.76
CA TYR A 154 -7.20 10.96 -10.85
C TYR A 154 -8.52 10.40 -11.36
N GLU A 155 -8.52 9.52 -12.37
CA GLU A 155 -9.74 8.88 -12.86
C GLU A 155 -10.44 8.07 -11.75
N VAL A 156 -9.68 7.34 -10.94
CA VAL A 156 -10.17 6.58 -9.79
C VAL A 156 -10.68 7.51 -8.67
N TYR A 157 -9.95 8.56 -8.33
CA TYR A 157 -10.27 9.43 -7.20
C TYR A 157 -11.15 10.65 -7.55
N ARG A 158 -11.58 10.77 -8.82
CA ARG A 158 -12.45 11.87 -9.27
C ARG A 158 -13.79 11.93 -8.51
N PRO A 159 -14.45 10.80 -8.17
CA PRO A 159 -15.66 10.82 -7.35
C PRO A 159 -15.45 11.41 -5.95
N PHE A 160 -14.23 11.35 -5.44
CA PHE A 160 -13.84 11.85 -4.11
C PHE A 160 -13.25 13.27 -4.15
N ALA A 161 -13.44 14.01 -5.25
CA ALA A 161 -12.96 15.39 -5.45
C ALA A 161 -11.45 15.58 -5.21
N LEU A 162 -10.64 14.57 -5.51
CA LEU A 162 -9.18 14.62 -5.41
C LEU A 162 -8.57 15.13 -6.73
N SER A 163 -7.98 16.33 -6.73
CA SER A 163 -7.41 16.93 -7.93
C SER A 163 -6.03 16.32 -8.29
N LYS A 164 -5.67 16.39 -9.59
CA LYS A 164 -4.33 15.97 -10.08
C LYS A 164 -3.18 16.66 -9.33
N HIS A 165 -3.36 17.94 -8.97
CA HIS A 165 -2.36 18.67 -8.18
C HIS A 165 -2.14 18.06 -6.79
N LYS A 166 -3.24 17.72 -6.08
CA LYS A 166 -3.14 17.07 -4.76
C LYS A 166 -2.49 15.70 -4.86
N ILE A 167 -2.86 14.90 -5.88
CA ILE A 167 -2.24 13.59 -6.15
C ILE A 167 -0.73 13.75 -6.38
N LYS A 168 -0.33 14.65 -7.31
CA LYS A 168 1.09 14.94 -7.58
C LYS A 168 1.85 15.31 -6.31
N ARG A 169 1.28 16.19 -5.50
CA ARG A 169 1.90 16.65 -4.25
C ARG A 169 2.03 15.52 -3.23
N ALA A 170 1.00 14.68 -3.09
CA ALA A 170 1.01 13.52 -2.20
C ALA A 170 2.08 12.48 -2.61
N LEU A 171 2.15 12.12 -3.90
CA LEU A 171 3.17 11.20 -4.43
C LEU A 171 4.58 11.77 -4.29
N SER A 172 4.77 13.06 -4.60
CA SER A 172 6.06 13.73 -4.43
C SER A 172 6.47 13.80 -2.96
N GLY A 173 5.52 14.06 -2.06
CA GLY A 173 5.71 13.99 -0.61
C GLY A 173 6.13 12.58 -0.17
N MET A 174 5.41 11.54 -0.61
CA MET A 174 5.76 10.15 -0.29
C MET A 174 7.19 9.81 -0.75
N ARG A 175 7.56 10.16 -1.99
CA ARG A 175 8.94 9.97 -2.49
C ARG A 175 9.96 10.71 -1.63
N PHE A 176 9.69 11.98 -1.34
CA PHE A 176 10.59 12.83 -0.55
C PHE A 176 10.82 12.23 0.85
N TYR A 177 9.76 11.93 1.60
CA TYR A 177 9.89 11.38 2.95
C TYR A 177 10.53 9.99 2.95
N LYS A 178 10.19 9.12 1.99
CA LYS A 178 10.86 7.82 1.88
C LYS A 178 12.34 7.94 1.54
N LYS A 179 12.73 8.90 0.67
CA LYS A 179 14.14 9.20 0.40
C LYS A 179 14.85 9.79 1.62
N LEU A 180 14.21 10.72 2.31
CA LEU A 180 14.75 11.35 3.53
C LEU A 180 15.02 10.29 4.60
N LEU A 181 14.05 9.41 4.85
CA LEU A 181 14.08 8.41 5.93
C LEU A 181 14.86 7.13 5.57
N THR A 182 15.29 6.97 4.33
CA THR A 182 16.26 5.94 3.93
C THR A 182 17.67 6.41 4.28
N CYS A 183 18.22 5.86 5.37
CA CYS A 183 19.45 6.34 5.98
C CYS A 183 20.48 5.23 6.08
N GLY A 184 21.30 5.07 5.02
CA GLY A 184 22.49 4.19 5.04
C GLY A 184 23.67 4.80 5.83
N CYS A 185 23.72 6.13 5.99
CA CYS A 185 24.76 6.85 6.73
C CYS A 185 24.34 7.07 8.20
N SER A 186 25.25 6.77 9.12
CA SER A 186 25.02 6.89 10.56
C SER A 186 24.78 8.35 11.01
N LEU A 187 25.54 9.30 10.45
CA LEU A 187 25.40 10.73 10.75
C LEU A 187 24.03 11.27 10.31
N LYS A 188 23.62 10.99 9.06
CA LYS A 188 22.29 11.36 8.57
C LYS A 188 21.19 10.80 9.48
N ARG A 189 21.33 9.53 9.86
CA ARG A 189 20.38 8.85 10.75
C ARG A 189 20.30 9.50 12.12
N PHE A 190 21.43 9.84 12.71
CA PHE A 190 21.50 10.52 14.00
C PHE A 190 20.78 11.87 13.95
N VAL A 191 21.12 12.71 12.97
CA VAL A 191 20.52 14.05 12.78
C VAL A 191 19.00 13.93 12.61
N ILE A 192 18.51 13.04 11.74
CA ILE A 192 17.06 12.88 11.54
C ILE A 192 16.36 12.41 12.83
N ARG A 193 16.94 11.45 13.57
CA ARG A 193 16.36 11.01 14.85
C ARG A 193 16.35 12.11 15.90
N LEU A 194 17.39 12.92 15.94
CA LEU A 194 17.45 14.08 16.83
C LEU A 194 16.35 15.10 16.49
N LEU A 195 16.20 15.44 15.19
CA LEU A 195 15.13 16.35 14.74
C LEU A 195 13.73 15.79 15.05
N MET A 196 13.49 14.48 14.83
CA MET A 196 12.21 13.84 15.21
C MET A 196 11.92 13.96 16.71
N LYS A 197 12.94 13.86 17.57
CA LYS A 197 12.80 13.99 19.03
C LYS A 197 12.51 15.44 19.42
N ILE A 198 13.28 16.40 18.91
CA ILE A 198 13.11 17.83 19.20
C ILE A 198 11.72 18.32 18.76
N THR A 199 11.21 17.83 17.61
CA THR A 199 9.88 18.20 17.11
C THR A 199 8.75 17.37 17.71
N PHE A 200 9.01 16.48 18.69
CA PHE A 200 8.04 15.60 19.31
C PHE A 200 7.31 14.62 18.37
N HIS A 201 7.80 14.45 17.15
CA HIS A 201 7.21 13.53 16.15
C HIS A 201 7.87 12.15 16.09
N TYR A 202 8.78 11.83 17.03
CA TYR A 202 9.53 10.58 16.98
C TYR A 202 8.64 9.34 16.95
N LYS A 203 7.65 9.24 17.85
CA LYS A 203 6.73 8.09 17.91
C LYS A 203 5.89 7.90 16.64
N GLN A 204 5.56 8.98 15.95
CA GLN A 204 4.79 8.95 14.70
C GLN A 204 5.65 8.51 13.51
N LEU A 205 6.92 8.92 13.48
CA LEU A 205 7.79 8.77 12.31
C LEU A 205 8.80 7.62 12.42
N GLU A 206 9.06 7.07 13.61
CA GLU A 206 10.05 6.01 13.79
C GLU A 206 9.78 4.77 12.94
N GLY A 207 8.49 4.40 12.76
CA GLY A 207 8.07 3.29 11.92
C GLY A 207 8.38 3.45 10.43
N HIS A 208 8.72 4.65 9.98
CA HIS A 208 9.10 4.89 8.59
C HIS A 208 10.61 4.78 8.33
N MET A 209 11.43 4.66 9.38
CA MET A 209 12.88 4.52 9.26
C MET A 209 13.30 3.08 9.55
N MET A 210 13.92 2.42 8.57
CA MET A 210 14.41 1.04 8.70
C MET A 210 15.36 0.90 9.90
N THR A 211 15.17 -0.13 10.73
CA THR A 211 16.06 -0.41 11.89
C THR A 211 17.40 -0.97 11.45
N LEU A 212 18.48 -0.67 12.18
CA LEU A 212 19.82 -1.19 11.90
C LEU A 212 19.87 -2.71 12.13
N CYS A 213 19.31 -3.14 13.26
CA CYS A 213 19.22 -4.55 13.65
C CYS A 213 17.76 -4.99 13.74
N ALA A 214 17.53 -6.29 13.59
CA ALA A 214 16.21 -6.86 13.82
C ALA A 214 15.79 -6.64 15.28
N LYS A 215 14.53 -6.33 15.51
CA LYS A 215 13.96 -6.31 16.85
C LYS A 215 13.90 -7.73 17.42
N SER A 216 13.94 -7.87 18.74
CA SER A 216 13.89 -9.18 19.42
C SER A 216 12.68 -10.03 19.01
N TYR A 217 11.53 -9.42 18.85
CA TYR A 217 10.28 -10.08 18.41
C TYR A 217 10.22 -10.39 16.90
N ALA A 218 11.10 -9.80 16.10
CA ALA A 218 10.98 -9.81 14.63
C ALA A 218 11.04 -11.23 14.04
N LYS A 219 11.80 -12.15 14.61
CA LYS A 219 11.91 -13.54 14.13
C LYS A 219 10.53 -14.22 14.11
N HIS A 220 9.80 -14.15 15.21
CA HIS A 220 8.48 -14.75 15.34
C HIS A 220 7.45 -14.00 14.46
N THR A 221 7.37 -12.68 14.59
CA THR A 221 6.43 -11.83 13.85
C THR A 221 6.61 -12.00 12.34
N ASN A 222 7.83 -11.96 11.83
CA ASN A 222 8.10 -12.14 10.40
C ASN A 222 7.73 -13.55 9.90
N ALA A 223 7.88 -14.59 10.73
CA ALA A 223 7.45 -15.94 10.36
C ALA A 223 5.91 -16.02 10.21
N VAL A 224 5.17 -15.39 11.12
CA VAL A 224 3.70 -15.30 11.04
C VAL A 224 3.27 -14.49 9.82
N LEU A 225 3.82 -13.29 9.65
CA LEU A 225 3.50 -12.42 8.51
C LEU A 225 3.84 -13.07 7.16
N LEU A 226 4.92 -13.85 7.09
CA LEU A 226 5.26 -14.58 5.87
C LEU A 226 4.23 -15.68 5.53
N LYS A 227 3.59 -16.29 6.53
CA LYS A 227 2.48 -17.24 6.30
C LYS A 227 1.26 -16.51 5.74
N HIS A 228 0.86 -15.39 6.35
CA HIS A 228 -0.23 -14.54 5.82
C HIS A 228 0.08 -14.09 4.39
N TYR A 229 1.25 -13.51 4.15
CA TYR A 229 1.72 -13.09 2.83
C TYR A 229 1.58 -14.20 1.78
N LYS A 230 2.09 -15.40 2.05
CA LYS A 230 2.02 -16.52 1.09
C LYS A 230 0.58 -16.98 0.84
N LYS A 231 -0.23 -17.12 1.89
CA LYS A 231 -1.65 -17.50 1.77
C LYS A 231 -2.45 -16.48 0.98
N SER A 232 -2.14 -15.21 1.13
CA SER A 232 -2.86 -14.11 0.50
C SER A 232 -2.64 -14.01 -1.01
N ILE A 233 -1.60 -14.66 -1.58
CA ILE A 233 -1.33 -14.60 -3.02
C ILE A 233 -2.49 -15.21 -3.83
N SER A 234 -2.98 -16.37 -3.43
CA SER A 234 -4.14 -17.02 -4.08
C SER A 234 -5.42 -16.24 -3.88
N LEU A 235 -5.64 -15.68 -2.68
CA LEU A 235 -6.80 -14.83 -2.40
C LEU A 235 -6.80 -13.55 -3.26
N ALA A 236 -5.65 -12.91 -3.43
CA ALA A 236 -5.55 -11.72 -4.29
C ALA A 236 -5.86 -12.06 -5.76
N ASN A 237 -5.39 -13.20 -6.26
CA ASN A 237 -5.74 -13.67 -7.60
C ASN A 237 -7.26 -13.91 -7.73
N GLU A 238 -7.87 -14.59 -6.78
CA GLU A 238 -9.32 -14.84 -6.75
C GLU A 238 -10.12 -13.53 -6.77
N LEU A 239 -9.81 -12.59 -5.89
CA LEU A 239 -10.52 -11.31 -5.79
C LEU A 239 -10.30 -10.41 -7.02
N ILE A 240 -9.13 -10.44 -7.64
CA ILE A 240 -8.88 -9.75 -8.91
C ILE A 240 -9.74 -10.35 -10.03
N LEU A 241 -9.86 -11.66 -10.11
CA LEU A 241 -10.71 -12.34 -11.10
C LEU A 241 -12.18 -12.04 -10.87
N ASP A 242 -12.60 -11.99 -9.61
CA ASP A 242 -13.96 -11.64 -9.24
C ASP A 242 -14.29 -10.19 -9.62
N PHE A 243 -13.44 -9.24 -9.28
CA PHE A 243 -13.58 -7.84 -9.67
C PHE A 243 -13.59 -7.70 -11.21
N HIS A 244 -12.77 -8.46 -11.93
CA HIS A 244 -12.80 -8.48 -13.40
C HIS A 244 -14.18 -8.90 -13.94
N LYS A 245 -14.77 -9.97 -13.38
CA LYS A 245 -16.12 -10.43 -13.75
C LYS A 245 -17.18 -9.39 -13.37
N SER A 246 -17.04 -8.70 -12.25
CA SER A 246 -17.99 -7.66 -11.85
C SER A 246 -18.00 -6.48 -12.81
N VAL A 247 -16.84 -6.10 -13.33
CA VAL A 247 -16.71 -5.02 -14.33
C VAL A 247 -17.21 -5.46 -15.71
N THR A 248 -16.83 -6.67 -16.16
CA THR A 248 -17.08 -7.12 -17.54
C THR A 248 -18.42 -7.82 -17.75
N GLN A 249 -18.95 -8.46 -16.71
CA GLN A 249 -20.17 -9.28 -16.76
C GLN A 249 -21.29 -8.78 -15.85
N GLY A 250 -21.05 -7.70 -15.09
CA GLY A 250 -22.04 -7.16 -14.13
C GLY A 250 -22.30 -8.06 -12.92
N LYS A 251 -21.43 -9.01 -12.61
CA LYS A 251 -21.59 -9.87 -11.43
C LYS A 251 -21.44 -9.06 -10.14
N PRO A 252 -22.09 -9.45 -9.03
CA PRO A 252 -21.89 -8.83 -7.72
C PRO A 252 -20.45 -8.98 -7.28
N LEU A 253 -19.95 -8.06 -6.46
CA LEU A 253 -18.64 -8.13 -5.86
C LEU A 253 -18.55 -9.29 -4.85
N HIS A 254 -17.39 -9.90 -4.75
CA HIS A 254 -17.12 -10.95 -3.79
C HIS A 254 -17.31 -10.44 -2.36
N LYS A 255 -17.99 -11.23 -1.50
CA LYS A 255 -18.28 -10.88 -0.09
C LYS A 255 -17.05 -10.46 0.72
N ARG A 256 -15.85 -10.96 0.36
CA ARG A 256 -14.60 -10.60 1.02
C ARG A 256 -14.25 -9.11 0.87
N PHE A 257 -14.77 -8.42 -0.13
CA PHE A 257 -14.62 -6.97 -0.26
C PHE A 257 -15.44 -6.17 0.77
N HIS A 258 -16.41 -6.79 1.44
CA HIS A 258 -17.18 -6.18 2.53
C HIS A 258 -16.44 -6.17 3.87
N THR A 259 -15.11 -6.00 3.80
CA THR A 259 -14.22 -5.84 4.94
C THR A 259 -13.36 -4.59 4.76
N THR A 260 -12.56 -4.23 5.77
CA THR A 260 -11.71 -3.04 5.72
C THR A 260 -10.24 -3.41 5.40
N LEU A 261 -9.40 -2.41 5.16
CA LEU A 261 -7.95 -2.61 5.09
C LEU A 261 -7.32 -2.98 6.44
N LYS A 262 -8.05 -2.80 7.55
CA LYS A 262 -7.57 -3.08 8.92
C LYS A 262 -7.94 -4.47 9.41
N SER A 263 -8.91 -5.13 8.79
CA SER A 263 -9.41 -6.43 9.24
C SER A 263 -9.97 -7.22 8.08
N ASN A 264 -9.82 -8.55 8.14
CA ASN A 264 -10.46 -9.49 7.22
C ASN A 264 -11.82 -9.99 7.76
N GLU A 265 -12.26 -9.48 8.90
CA GLU A 265 -13.59 -9.75 9.44
C GLU A 265 -14.61 -8.85 8.76
N PRO A 266 -15.81 -9.37 8.41
CA PRO A 266 -16.89 -8.57 7.87
C PRO A 266 -17.28 -7.43 8.83
N LEU A 267 -17.74 -6.34 8.27
CA LEU A 267 -18.42 -5.29 9.06
C LEU A 267 -19.84 -5.78 9.37
N ASP A 268 -20.24 -5.61 10.61
CA ASP A 268 -21.62 -5.89 11.08
C ASP A 268 -22.64 -4.97 10.41
#